data_cc74fb48b615419244c5510df61a04fd
#
_entry.id   cc74fb48b615419244c5510df61a04fd
#
_cell.length_a   1.000
_cell.length_b   1.000
_cell.length_c   1.000
_cell.angle_alpha   90.00
_cell.angle_beta   90.00
_cell.angle_gamma   90.00
#
_symmetry.space_group_name_H-M   'P 1'
#
loop_
_entity.id
_entity.type
_entity.pdbx_description
1 polymer ?
#
loop_
_entity_poly.entity_id
_entity_poly.type
_entity_poly.pdbx_seq_one_letter_code
_entity_poly.pdbx_strand_id
1 'polypeptide(L)'
;YGYITGATNVDPDIKIDTRYVGGYVDTTLAKEYGLSMIQDNKCDIIWGVAGNAGNGAAEACLEQNEWFIGVDSDQESTFSSDLAAITFTSGLKNVGNSLVWFFDELDAGKDYWGTEIKLGLAEGGVGIVTDKNFDKYASEETKAKVQEAIDAVLNGKVEVPTALTEEGNNAVISRRDEVRP
;
A
#
# COMPACT_ATOMS: atom_id res chain seq x y z
N TYR A 1 1.27 -7.02 6.22
CA TYR A 1 0.25 -7.80 6.92
C TYR A 1 -1.15 -7.25 6.60
N GLY A 2 -1.38 -5.96 6.78
CA GLY A 2 -2.67 -5.32 6.45
C GLY A 2 -3.14 -5.56 5.02
N TYR A 3 -2.24 -5.51 4.02
CA TYR A 3 -2.56 -5.80 2.62
C TYR A 3 -3.11 -7.23 2.44
N ILE A 4 -2.39 -8.24 2.96
CA ILE A 4 -2.84 -9.64 2.88
C ILE A 4 -4.19 -9.81 3.57
N THR A 5 -4.36 -9.27 4.78
CA THR A 5 -5.60 -9.34 5.53
C THR A 5 -6.75 -8.66 4.77
N GLY A 6 -6.53 -7.46 4.25
CA GLY A 6 -7.55 -6.74 3.48
C GLY A 6 -7.97 -7.49 2.22
N ALA A 7 -7.01 -7.96 1.44
CA ALA A 7 -7.28 -8.69 0.20
C ALA A 7 -8.03 -10.00 0.45
N THR A 8 -7.60 -10.80 1.44
CA THR A 8 -8.27 -12.08 1.78
C THR A 8 -9.64 -11.91 2.46
N ASN A 9 -9.93 -10.74 3.03
CA ASN A 9 -11.27 -10.44 3.51
C ASN A 9 -12.26 -10.19 2.37
N VAL A 10 -11.78 -9.74 1.21
CA VAL A 10 -12.60 -9.52 0.01
C VAL A 10 -12.69 -10.81 -0.81
N ASP A 11 -11.56 -11.48 -1.02
CA ASP A 11 -11.46 -12.74 -1.74
C ASP A 11 -10.59 -13.72 -0.94
N PRO A 12 -11.19 -14.71 -0.25
CA PRO A 12 -10.45 -15.70 0.53
C PRO A 12 -9.51 -16.60 -0.28
N ASP A 13 -9.75 -16.72 -1.59
CA ASP A 13 -8.97 -17.57 -2.49
C ASP A 13 -7.87 -16.79 -3.24
N ILE A 14 -7.77 -15.47 -3.02
CA ILE A 14 -6.78 -14.62 -3.68
C ILE A 14 -5.36 -15.12 -3.42
N LYS A 15 -4.54 -15.11 -4.48
CA LYS A 15 -3.12 -15.43 -4.37
C LYS A 15 -2.27 -14.16 -4.31
N ILE A 16 -1.32 -14.15 -3.38
CA ILE A 16 -0.45 -12.99 -3.15
C ILE A 16 1.00 -13.46 -3.11
N ASP A 17 1.79 -13.05 -4.10
CA ASP A 17 3.24 -13.22 -4.08
C ASP A 17 3.89 -12.06 -3.33
N THR A 18 4.90 -12.35 -2.52
CA THR A 18 5.64 -11.35 -1.75
C THR A 18 7.14 -11.53 -1.98
N ARG A 19 7.80 -10.49 -2.46
CA ARG A 19 9.24 -10.46 -2.73
C ARG A 19 9.91 -9.35 -1.91
N TYR A 20 11.11 -9.62 -1.46
CA TYR A 20 11.93 -8.66 -0.70
C TYR A 20 13.19 -8.33 -1.49
N VAL A 21 13.31 -7.08 -1.91
CA VAL A 21 14.49 -6.58 -2.65
C VAL A 21 15.74 -6.50 -1.77
N GLY A 22 15.55 -6.45 -0.44
CA GLY A 22 16.66 -6.36 0.52
C GLY A 22 17.22 -4.95 0.68
N GLY A 23 16.65 -3.95 0.01
CA GLY A 23 17.02 -2.54 0.07
C GLY A 23 16.03 -1.64 -0.65
N TYR A 24 16.31 -0.33 -0.69
CA TYR A 24 15.38 0.68 -1.21
C TYR A 24 15.83 1.32 -2.53
N VAL A 25 16.91 0.83 -3.17
CA VAL A 25 17.51 1.51 -4.32
C VAL A 25 17.71 0.62 -5.55
N ASP A 26 17.68 -0.70 -5.41
CA ASP A 26 17.93 -1.66 -6.51
C ASP A 26 16.68 -1.83 -7.39
N THR A 27 16.52 -0.93 -8.35
CA THR A 27 15.42 -0.95 -9.33
C THR A 27 15.52 -2.13 -10.29
N THR A 28 16.75 -2.60 -10.60
CA THR A 28 16.97 -3.73 -11.50
C THR A 28 16.44 -5.02 -10.91
N LEU A 29 16.80 -5.33 -9.66
CA LEU A 29 16.30 -6.51 -8.96
C LEU A 29 14.78 -6.44 -8.73
N ALA A 30 14.25 -5.26 -8.42
CA ALA A 30 12.81 -5.08 -8.27
C ALA A 30 12.05 -5.30 -9.58
N LYS A 31 12.63 -4.90 -10.72
CA LYS A 31 12.05 -5.16 -12.04
C LYS A 31 12.08 -6.66 -12.38
N GLU A 32 13.19 -7.35 -12.11
CA GLU A 32 13.29 -8.80 -12.31
C GLU A 32 12.24 -9.55 -11.47
N TYR A 33 12.05 -9.16 -10.21
CA TYR A 33 11.00 -9.71 -9.36
C TYR A 33 9.60 -9.42 -9.90
N GLY A 34 9.33 -8.19 -10.33
CA GLY A 34 8.05 -7.81 -10.93
C GLY A 34 7.73 -8.64 -12.17
N LEU A 35 8.69 -8.81 -13.07
CA LEU A 35 8.54 -9.66 -14.25
C LEU A 35 8.23 -11.12 -13.89
N SER A 36 8.96 -11.69 -12.92
CA SER A 36 8.70 -13.07 -12.46
C SER A 36 7.32 -13.19 -11.80
N MET A 37 6.89 -12.22 -10.96
CA MET A 37 5.56 -12.21 -10.37
C MET A 37 4.46 -12.23 -11.43
N ILE A 38 4.60 -11.44 -12.48
CA ILE A 38 3.61 -11.36 -13.55
C ILE A 38 3.67 -12.60 -14.46
N GLN A 39 4.88 -12.98 -14.93
CA GLN A 39 5.03 -14.02 -15.96
C GLN A 39 4.82 -15.42 -15.39
N ASP A 40 5.37 -15.70 -14.20
CA ASP A 40 5.33 -17.04 -13.60
C ASP A 40 4.05 -17.22 -12.75
N ASN A 41 3.72 -16.23 -11.91
CA ASN A 41 2.64 -16.33 -10.92
C ASN A 41 1.34 -15.62 -11.35
N LYS A 42 1.33 -14.99 -12.53
CA LYS A 42 0.13 -14.35 -13.11
C LYS A 42 -0.43 -13.22 -12.25
N CYS A 43 0.45 -12.50 -11.55
CA CYS A 43 0.02 -11.30 -10.84
C CYS A 43 -0.42 -10.22 -11.85
N ASP A 44 -1.61 -9.70 -11.67
CA ASP A 44 -2.25 -8.67 -12.50
C ASP A 44 -2.08 -7.25 -11.95
N ILE A 45 -1.61 -7.15 -10.69
CA ILE A 45 -1.32 -5.89 -10.04
C ILE A 45 -0.15 -6.05 -9.06
N ILE A 46 0.76 -5.07 -9.00
CA ILE A 46 1.89 -5.07 -8.06
C ILE A 46 1.87 -3.80 -7.21
N TRP A 47 2.03 -3.96 -5.90
CA TRP A 47 2.24 -2.87 -4.97
C TRP A 47 3.73 -2.69 -4.66
N GLY A 48 4.31 -1.55 -5.05
CA GLY A 48 5.75 -1.27 -5.01
C GLY A 48 6.28 -0.75 -3.67
N VAL A 49 6.06 -1.44 -2.55
CA VAL A 49 6.49 -0.99 -1.20
C VAL A 49 8.00 -1.23 -0.98
N ALA A 50 8.84 -0.56 -1.76
CA ALA A 50 10.29 -0.74 -1.72
C ALA A 50 11.08 0.58 -1.93
N GLY A 51 10.50 1.71 -1.57
CA GLY A 51 11.12 3.02 -1.81
C GLY A 51 11.44 3.21 -3.29
N ASN A 52 12.62 3.75 -3.63
CA ASN A 52 13.01 3.97 -5.02
C ASN A 52 13.14 2.65 -5.84
N ALA A 53 13.46 1.53 -5.20
CA ALA A 53 13.49 0.23 -5.88
C ALA A 53 12.11 -0.15 -6.46
N GLY A 54 11.01 0.28 -5.83
CA GLY A 54 9.64 0.07 -6.30
C GLY A 54 9.38 0.59 -7.72
N ASN A 55 10.14 1.57 -8.19
CA ASN A 55 10.05 2.07 -9.57
C ASN A 55 10.38 0.97 -10.59
N GLY A 56 11.29 0.05 -10.27
CA GLY A 56 11.57 -1.11 -11.11
C GLY A 56 10.36 -2.04 -11.25
N ALA A 57 9.59 -2.25 -10.18
CA ALA A 57 8.34 -3.01 -10.25
C ALA A 57 7.28 -2.29 -11.12
N ALA A 58 7.20 -0.95 -11.06
CA ALA A 58 6.34 -0.18 -11.95
C ALA A 58 6.76 -0.34 -13.43
N GLU A 59 8.07 -0.36 -13.72
CA GLU A 59 8.57 -0.63 -15.08
C GLU A 59 8.20 -2.04 -15.56
N ALA A 60 8.23 -3.05 -14.68
CA ALA A 60 7.77 -4.40 -15.01
C ALA A 60 6.28 -4.44 -15.35
N CYS A 61 5.44 -3.75 -14.57
CA CYS A 61 4.02 -3.60 -14.85
C CYS A 61 3.78 -2.92 -16.21
N LEU A 62 4.50 -1.84 -16.51
CA LEU A 62 4.40 -1.15 -17.80
C LEU A 62 4.77 -2.08 -18.97
N GLU A 63 5.87 -2.83 -18.85
CA GLU A 63 6.33 -3.75 -19.88
C GLU A 63 5.35 -4.90 -20.17
N GLN A 64 4.62 -5.35 -19.14
CA GLN A 64 3.65 -6.45 -19.21
C GLN A 64 2.21 -5.97 -19.37
N ASN A 65 1.97 -4.64 -19.37
CA ASN A 65 0.64 -4.02 -19.42
C ASN A 65 -0.26 -4.44 -18.25
N GLU A 66 0.32 -4.49 -17.05
CA GLU A 66 -0.36 -4.79 -15.81
C GLU A 66 -0.44 -3.55 -14.90
N TRP A 67 -1.29 -3.59 -13.87
CA TRP A 67 -1.49 -2.47 -12.97
C TRP A 67 -0.40 -2.36 -11.90
N PHE A 68 -0.12 -1.12 -11.52
CA PHE A 68 0.78 -0.78 -10.42
C PHE A 68 0.04 -0.01 -9.32
N ILE A 69 0.34 -0.32 -8.05
CA ILE A 69 -0.05 0.48 -6.90
C ILE A 69 1.19 1.20 -6.36
N GLY A 70 1.11 2.52 -6.32
CA GLY A 70 2.16 3.37 -5.78
C GLY A 70 2.22 3.37 -4.25
N VAL A 71 3.27 3.99 -3.70
CA VAL A 71 3.52 4.05 -2.26
C VAL A 71 4.05 5.41 -1.82
N ASP A 72 3.78 5.77 -0.57
CA ASP A 72 4.17 6.98 0.15
C ASP A 72 3.55 8.28 -0.38
N SER A 73 3.57 8.52 -1.67
CA SER A 73 3.00 9.68 -2.34
C SER A 73 2.13 9.25 -3.52
N ASP A 74 1.36 10.18 -4.06
CA ASP A 74 0.62 9.97 -5.30
C ASP A 74 1.61 9.84 -6.48
N GLN A 75 2.01 8.60 -6.78
CA GLN A 75 3.00 8.31 -7.81
C GLN A 75 2.45 8.52 -9.23
N GLU A 76 1.14 8.46 -9.46
CA GLU A 76 0.55 8.85 -10.74
C GLU A 76 0.90 10.29 -11.11
N SER A 77 0.95 11.19 -10.12
CA SER A 77 1.31 12.60 -10.34
C SER A 77 2.80 12.86 -10.52
N THR A 78 3.67 11.93 -10.11
CA THR A 78 5.13 12.14 -10.10
C THR A 78 5.88 11.31 -11.13
N PHE A 79 5.26 10.27 -11.66
CA PHE A 79 5.81 9.41 -12.70
C PHE A 79 5.79 10.05 -14.09
N SER A 80 6.54 9.48 -15.02
CA SER A 80 6.38 9.77 -16.46
C SER A 80 4.97 9.41 -16.92
N SER A 81 4.53 9.97 -18.04
CA SER A 81 3.19 9.71 -18.60
C SER A 81 2.88 8.22 -18.76
N ASP A 82 3.87 7.41 -19.12
CA ASP A 82 3.69 5.99 -19.38
C ASP A 82 3.50 5.20 -18.08
N LEU A 83 4.33 5.47 -17.07
CA LEU A 83 4.19 4.87 -15.74
C LEU A 83 2.93 5.39 -15.02
N ALA A 84 2.60 6.67 -15.18
CA ALA A 84 1.36 7.22 -14.64
C ALA A 84 0.12 6.49 -15.20
N ALA A 85 0.14 6.15 -16.49
CA ALA A 85 -0.99 5.50 -17.15
C ALA A 85 -1.32 4.11 -16.58
N ILE A 86 -0.34 3.42 -16.02
CA ILE A 86 -0.53 2.08 -15.39
C ILE A 86 -0.58 2.14 -13.87
N THR A 87 -0.46 3.31 -13.26
CA THR A 87 -0.58 3.47 -11.81
C THR A 87 -2.06 3.59 -11.44
N PHE A 88 -2.63 2.51 -10.93
CA PHE A 88 -4.07 2.44 -10.62
C PHE A 88 -4.46 3.31 -9.43
N THR A 89 -3.65 3.30 -8.38
CA THR A 89 -3.79 4.10 -7.16
C THR A 89 -2.46 4.16 -6.43
N SER A 90 -2.39 4.87 -5.31
CA SER A 90 -1.23 4.90 -4.41
C SER A 90 -1.66 4.87 -2.95
N GLY A 91 -0.99 4.06 -2.14
CA GLY A 91 -1.06 4.15 -0.68
C GLY A 91 -0.24 5.33 -0.19
N LEU A 92 -0.86 6.24 0.54
CA LEU A 92 -0.26 7.50 0.97
C LEU A 92 0.30 7.40 2.40
N LYS A 93 1.48 8.00 2.60
CA LYS A 93 2.06 8.33 3.90
C LYS A 93 2.20 9.85 4.00
N ASN A 94 1.22 10.48 4.63
CA ASN A 94 1.06 11.92 4.66
C ASN A 94 1.91 12.56 5.76
N VAL A 95 3.24 12.59 5.55
CA VAL A 95 4.20 13.14 6.52
C VAL A 95 3.88 14.59 6.88
N GLY A 96 3.46 15.41 5.91
CA GLY A 96 3.04 16.79 6.16
C GLY A 96 1.88 16.88 7.16
N ASN A 97 0.84 16.06 6.98
CA ASN A 97 -0.30 16.01 7.91
C ASN A 97 0.13 15.58 9.32
N SER A 98 1.08 14.64 9.40
CA SER A 98 1.61 14.20 10.71
C SER A 98 2.30 15.33 11.48
N LEU A 99 3.00 16.23 10.78
CA LEU A 99 3.61 17.40 11.39
C LEU A 99 2.55 18.43 11.83
N VAL A 100 1.55 18.71 10.99
CA VAL A 100 0.44 19.60 11.34
C VAL A 100 -0.28 19.06 12.57
N TRP A 101 -0.67 17.78 12.55
CA TRP A 101 -1.32 17.13 13.69
C TRP A 101 -0.49 17.26 14.99
N PHE A 102 0.83 17.03 14.90
CA PHE A 102 1.71 17.13 16.08
C PHE A 102 1.72 18.54 16.68
N PHE A 103 1.80 19.57 15.84
CA PHE A 103 1.77 20.96 16.33
C PHE A 103 0.39 21.36 16.88
N ASP A 104 -0.70 20.92 16.27
CA ASP A 104 -2.05 21.16 16.78
C ASP A 104 -2.23 20.52 18.17
N GLU A 105 -1.70 19.34 18.39
CA GLU A 105 -1.73 18.66 19.68
C GLU A 105 -0.86 19.37 20.75
N LEU A 106 0.30 19.88 20.36
CA LEU A 106 1.11 20.71 21.25
C LEU A 106 0.41 22.01 21.65
N ASP A 107 -0.23 22.68 20.70
CA ASP A 107 -0.99 23.90 20.95
C ASP A 107 -2.23 23.62 21.85
N ALA A 108 -2.77 22.43 21.80
CA ALA A 108 -3.79 21.92 22.70
C ALA A 108 -3.27 21.55 24.11
N GLY A 109 -1.95 21.72 24.35
CA GLY A 109 -1.30 21.47 25.65
C GLY A 109 -0.93 20.02 25.91
N LYS A 110 -0.93 19.17 24.88
CA LYS A 110 -0.49 17.77 25.02
C LYS A 110 1.03 17.66 24.86
N ASP A 111 1.61 16.71 25.56
CA ASP A 111 3.06 16.47 25.56
C ASP A 111 3.36 15.07 25.01
N TYR A 112 4.06 15.04 23.88
CA TYR A 112 4.47 13.83 23.19
C TYR A 112 5.99 13.65 23.08
N TRP A 113 6.78 14.50 23.77
CA TRP A 113 8.23 14.43 23.70
C TRP A 113 8.76 13.09 24.21
N GLY A 114 9.61 12.46 23.41
CA GLY A 114 10.20 11.15 23.74
C GLY A 114 9.21 9.97 23.62
N THR A 115 8.06 10.16 22.99
CA THR A 115 7.07 9.10 22.75
C THR A 115 7.04 8.66 21.29
N GLU A 116 6.62 7.42 21.03
CA GLU A 116 6.28 6.93 19.72
C GLU A 116 4.76 7.09 19.50
N ILE A 117 4.38 7.78 18.43
CA ILE A 117 2.99 8.05 18.09
C ILE A 117 2.67 7.34 16.77
N LYS A 118 1.56 6.59 16.73
CA LYS A 118 1.05 5.96 15.50
C LYS A 118 -0.12 6.78 14.98
N LEU A 119 0.04 7.34 13.79
CA LEU A 119 -0.98 8.10 13.09
C LEU A 119 -1.55 7.25 11.96
N GLY A 120 -2.86 7.08 11.98
CA GLY A 120 -3.60 6.28 11.00
C GLY A 120 -4.44 7.12 10.04
N LEU A 121 -5.54 6.52 9.58
CA LEU A 121 -6.53 7.19 8.73
C LEU A 121 -7.24 8.33 9.47
N ALA A 122 -7.53 8.16 10.77
CA ALA A 122 -8.26 9.14 11.57
C ALA A 122 -7.52 10.48 11.69
N GLU A 123 -6.19 10.42 11.81
CA GLU A 123 -5.33 11.60 11.89
C GLU A 123 -4.89 12.09 10.51
N GLY A 124 -5.32 11.43 9.43
CA GLY A 124 -4.86 11.72 8.07
C GLY A 124 -3.37 11.42 7.84
N GLY A 125 -2.74 10.62 8.71
CA GLY A 125 -1.34 10.22 8.59
C GLY A 125 -1.08 9.25 7.43
N VAL A 126 -2.10 8.49 7.06
CA VAL A 126 -2.10 7.60 5.88
C VAL A 126 -3.38 7.77 5.08
N GLY A 127 -3.37 7.27 3.85
CA GLY A 127 -4.54 7.35 2.97
C GLY A 127 -4.36 6.53 1.70
N ILE A 128 -5.28 6.70 0.77
CA ILE A 128 -5.23 6.11 -0.58
C ILE A 128 -5.71 7.16 -1.59
N VAL A 129 -5.11 7.17 -2.77
CA VAL A 129 -5.56 7.99 -3.90
C VAL A 129 -6.85 7.39 -4.47
N THR A 130 -7.92 8.19 -4.52
CA THR A 130 -9.25 7.75 -4.98
C THR A 130 -9.80 8.57 -6.15
N ASP A 131 -9.01 9.49 -6.68
CA ASP A 131 -9.28 10.26 -7.91
C ASP A 131 -8.49 9.69 -9.11
N LYS A 132 -8.43 10.40 -10.22
CA LYS A 132 -7.64 10.10 -11.42
C LYS A 132 -7.89 8.69 -11.97
N ASN A 133 -6.83 7.86 -12.10
CA ASN A 133 -6.95 6.50 -12.64
C ASN A 133 -7.87 5.62 -11.80
N PHE A 134 -7.81 5.72 -10.47
CA PHE A 134 -8.75 4.99 -9.61
C PHE A 134 -10.20 5.37 -9.94
N ASP A 135 -10.52 6.67 -9.99
CA ASP A 135 -11.88 7.12 -10.33
C ASP A 135 -12.29 6.71 -11.75
N LYS A 136 -11.35 6.71 -12.70
CA LYS A 136 -11.59 6.39 -14.09
C LYS A 136 -11.82 4.90 -14.35
N TYR A 137 -11.08 4.03 -13.66
CA TYR A 137 -11.03 2.60 -13.98
C TYR A 137 -11.68 1.69 -12.94
N ALA A 138 -11.81 2.13 -11.69
CA ALA A 138 -12.54 1.37 -10.68
C ALA A 138 -14.05 1.38 -10.97
N SER A 139 -14.70 0.23 -10.81
CA SER A 139 -16.16 0.16 -10.87
C SER A 139 -16.80 0.91 -9.72
N GLU A 140 -18.04 1.35 -9.85
CA GLU A 140 -18.80 1.99 -8.75
C GLU A 140 -18.92 1.06 -7.53
N GLU A 141 -19.01 -0.25 -7.76
CA GLU A 141 -18.99 -1.25 -6.69
C GLU A 141 -17.65 -1.24 -5.95
N THR A 142 -16.52 -1.19 -6.68
CA THR A 142 -15.17 -1.12 -6.10
C THR A 142 -14.99 0.15 -5.29
N LYS A 143 -15.41 1.31 -5.83
CA LYS A 143 -15.36 2.60 -5.12
C LYS A 143 -16.15 2.55 -3.82
N ALA A 144 -17.38 2.01 -3.86
CA ALA A 144 -18.23 1.87 -2.68
C ALA A 144 -17.58 0.94 -1.62
N LYS A 145 -17.01 -0.20 -2.02
CA LYS A 145 -16.33 -1.12 -1.11
C LYS A 145 -15.07 -0.52 -0.47
N VAL A 146 -14.31 0.26 -1.23
CA VAL A 146 -13.14 0.98 -0.68
C VAL A 146 -13.59 1.99 0.36
N GLN A 147 -14.64 2.78 0.10
CA GLN A 147 -15.18 3.72 1.07
C GLN A 147 -15.72 3.01 2.32
N GLU A 148 -16.44 1.90 2.15
CA GLU A 148 -16.93 1.08 3.27
C GLU A 148 -15.78 0.55 4.14
N ALA A 149 -14.68 0.11 3.51
CA ALA A 149 -13.48 -0.36 4.24
C ALA A 149 -12.81 0.78 5.02
N ILE A 150 -12.69 1.98 4.43
CA ILE A 150 -12.19 3.18 5.11
C ILE A 150 -13.06 3.50 6.32
N ASP A 151 -14.38 3.54 6.14
CA ASP A 151 -15.34 3.84 7.20
C ASP A 151 -15.31 2.77 8.30
N ALA A 152 -15.10 1.51 7.96
CA ALA A 152 -15.00 0.42 8.93
C ALA A 152 -13.77 0.56 9.84
N VAL A 153 -12.62 0.97 9.27
CA VAL A 153 -11.40 1.27 10.05
C VAL A 153 -11.62 2.51 10.92
N LEU A 154 -12.13 3.61 10.36
CA LEU A 154 -12.37 4.86 11.07
C LEU A 154 -13.35 4.71 12.25
N ASN A 155 -14.35 3.83 12.10
CA ASN A 155 -15.33 3.55 13.14
C ASN A 155 -14.92 2.43 14.11
N GLY A 156 -13.68 1.93 14.01
CA GLY A 156 -13.16 0.87 14.89
C GLY A 156 -13.83 -0.50 14.70
N LYS A 157 -14.54 -0.72 13.59
CA LYS A 157 -15.15 -2.02 13.26
C LYS A 157 -14.12 -3.02 12.74
N VAL A 158 -13.03 -2.54 12.20
CA VAL A 158 -11.90 -3.32 11.71
C VAL A 158 -10.63 -2.82 12.37
N GLU A 159 -9.92 -3.72 13.04
CA GLU A 159 -8.58 -3.47 13.56
C GLU A 159 -7.56 -3.91 12.53
N VAL A 160 -6.65 -3.00 12.16
CA VAL A 160 -5.58 -3.32 11.23
C VAL A 160 -4.46 -4.06 11.97
N PRO A 161 -4.11 -5.30 11.58
CA PRO A 161 -3.12 -6.08 12.28
C PRO A 161 -1.72 -5.49 12.14
N THR A 162 -0.90 -5.65 13.16
CA THR A 162 0.49 -5.18 13.19
C THR A 162 1.47 -6.36 13.15
N ALA A 163 2.59 -6.20 12.43
CA ALA A 163 3.72 -7.10 12.43
C ALA A 163 4.89 -6.61 13.32
N LEU A 164 4.69 -5.55 14.09
CA LEU A 164 5.73 -4.95 14.94
C LEU A 164 5.96 -5.71 16.26
N THR A 165 5.12 -6.67 16.58
CA THR A 165 5.30 -7.60 17.70
C THR A 165 5.82 -8.96 17.22
N GLU A 166 6.42 -9.75 18.09
CA GLU A 166 6.86 -11.12 17.74
C GLU A 166 5.69 -11.99 17.27
N GLU A 167 4.56 -11.93 17.97
CA GLU A 167 3.32 -12.63 17.60
C GLU A 167 2.82 -12.18 16.22
N GLY A 168 2.73 -10.88 15.98
CA GLY A 168 2.29 -10.32 14.71
C GLY A 168 3.25 -10.63 13.55
N ASN A 169 4.57 -10.66 13.81
CA ASN A 169 5.55 -11.05 12.80
C ASN A 169 5.41 -12.54 12.43
N ASN A 170 5.22 -13.42 13.40
CA ASN A 170 4.98 -14.84 13.13
C ASN A 170 3.66 -15.06 12.39
N ALA A 171 2.61 -14.32 12.74
CA ALA A 171 1.32 -14.39 12.07
C ALA A 171 1.40 -13.96 10.59
N VAL A 172 2.14 -12.87 10.28
CA VAL A 172 2.30 -12.44 8.87
C VAL A 172 3.10 -13.44 8.05
N ILE A 173 4.13 -14.09 8.64
CA ILE A 173 4.90 -15.12 7.95
C ILE A 173 3.99 -16.30 7.58
N SER A 174 3.22 -16.82 8.54
CA SER A 174 2.27 -17.91 8.30
C SER A 174 1.24 -17.51 7.23
N ARG A 175 0.63 -16.33 7.39
CA ARG A 175 -0.40 -15.86 6.46
C ARG A 175 0.12 -15.64 5.04
N ARG A 176 1.32 -15.11 4.91
CA ARG A 176 2.00 -14.98 3.61
C ARG A 176 2.20 -16.34 2.93
N ASP A 177 2.61 -17.36 3.70
CA ASP A 177 2.87 -18.70 3.14
C ASP A 177 1.58 -19.42 2.73
N GLU A 178 0.44 -19.14 3.37
CA GLU A 178 -0.89 -19.67 3.03
C GLU A 178 -1.42 -19.10 1.69
N VAL A 179 -1.14 -17.83 1.38
CA VAL A 179 -1.72 -17.15 0.19
C VAL A 179 -0.81 -17.20 -1.03
N ARG A 180 0.36 -17.82 -0.94
CA ARG A 180 1.27 -17.94 -2.08
C ARG A 180 0.62 -18.59 -3.29
N PRO A 181 1.01 -18.16 -4.52
CA PRO A 181 0.61 -18.79 -5.78
C PRO A 181 1.01 -20.26 -5.87
#